data_9371b803758ed777d7d3d72b722c9dee
#
_entry.id   9371b803758ed777d7d3d72b722c9dee
#
_cell.length_a   1.000
_cell.length_b   1.000
_cell.length_c   1.000
_cell.angle_alpha   90.00
_cell.angle_beta   90.00
_cell.angle_gamma   90.00
#
_symmetry.space_group_name_H-M   'P 1'
#
loop_
_entity.id
_entity.type
_entity.pdbx_description
1 polymer ?
#
loop_
_entity_poly.entity_id
_entity_poly.type
_entity_poly.pdbx_seq_one_letter_code
_entity_poly.pdbx_strand_id
1 'polypeptide(L)'
;QPYRCKNVLIEGVKIVRSPMWEIHPVLSTNVTVRRVSIFSHGPNNDGCDPESSRDVLIEECVFDTGDDCIAIKSGRNNDGRRVDVPSENIVVRNSTMKDGHGGVVLGSECSGSIRNVFVENCTMDSPNLDRALRFKSNAQRGGHLENVFMRNVRVGQVAEAVLTIDLLYEEGAKGDFPPVVRNIQLDDIVSQHSPRVLYIRGFDGAVIDDIRIAHSTFNNVTETEVVQHAGAITFHHVSINPAKSKRSLNSPPPPSL
;
A
#
# COMPACT_ATOMS: atom_id res chain seq x y z
N GLN A 1 2.18 -0.58 22.14
CA GLN A 1 3.31 -0.01 21.41
C GLN A 1 4.62 -0.53 21.95
N PRO A 2 5.22 -1.60 21.40
CA PRO A 2 6.58 -2.02 21.72
C PRO A 2 7.59 -0.95 21.28
N TYR A 3 8.46 -0.49 22.19
CA TYR A 3 9.46 0.54 21.89
C TYR A 3 10.86 0.03 22.24
N ARG A 4 11.77 0.00 21.26
CA ARG A 4 13.14 -0.53 21.39
C ARG A 4 13.20 -1.97 21.93
N CYS A 5 12.23 -2.78 21.54
CA CYS A 5 12.13 -4.17 21.96
C CYS A 5 12.84 -5.11 20.97
N LYS A 6 13.21 -6.29 21.47
CA LYS A 6 13.69 -7.41 20.64
C LYS A 6 12.87 -8.65 20.92
N ASN A 7 12.67 -9.47 19.89
CA ASN A 7 11.93 -10.74 19.99
C ASN A 7 10.50 -10.52 20.49
N VAL A 8 9.73 -9.69 19.81
CA VAL A 8 8.34 -9.37 20.13
C VAL A 8 7.43 -10.37 19.42
N LEU A 9 6.53 -10.98 20.15
CA LEU A 9 5.45 -11.81 19.61
C LEU A 9 4.10 -11.24 20.05
N ILE A 10 3.24 -10.92 19.05
CA ILE A 10 1.84 -10.55 19.27
C ILE A 10 1.00 -11.58 18.51
N GLU A 11 0.25 -12.41 19.23
CA GLU A 11 -0.36 -13.58 18.64
C GLU A 11 -1.78 -13.85 19.18
N GLY A 12 -2.68 -14.23 18.28
CA GLY A 12 -3.98 -14.79 18.63
C GLY A 12 -4.93 -13.82 19.33
N VAL A 13 -4.73 -12.51 19.19
CA VAL A 13 -5.56 -11.49 19.85
C VAL A 13 -6.52 -10.83 18.86
N LYS A 14 -7.64 -10.34 19.40
CA LYS A 14 -8.57 -9.48 18.67
C LYS A 14 -8.49 -8.06 19.24
N ILE A 15 -8.29 -7.07 18.37
CA ILE A 15 -8.23 -5.65 18.71
C ILE A 15 -9.46 -4.97 18.10
N VAL A 16 -10.16 -4.18 18.89
CA VAL A 16 -11.38 -3.50 18.46
C VAL A 16 -11.47 -2.09 19.06
N ARG A 17 -11.94 -1.14 18.26
CA ARG A 17 -12.26 0.23 18.69
C ARG A 17 -11.11 0.93 19.40
N SER A 18 -9.93 0.86 18.83
CA SER A 18 -8.77 1.63 19.29
C SER A 18 -8.99 3.14 19.09
N PRO A 19 -8.38 4.00 19.88
CA PRO A 19 -8.44 5.46 19.67
C PRO A 19 -7.58 5.94 18.49
N MET A 20 -6.57 5.18 18.08
CA MET A 20 -5.70 5.42 16.91
C MET A 20 -4.92 4.14 16.57
N TRP A 21 -3.77 4.20 15.93
CA TRP A 21 -2.93 3.07 15.48
C TRP A 21 -2.88 1.92 16.50
N GLU A 22 -3.15 0.71 16.05
CA GLU A 22 -3.31 -0.45 16.94
C GLU A 22 -1.97 -1.07 17.34
N ILE A 23 -1.31 -1.73 16.40
CA ILE A 23 -0.04 -2.42 16.64
C ILE A 23 1.10 -1.56 16.10
N HIS A 24 1.81 -0.87 16.97
CA HIS A 24 2.84 0.08 16.58
C HIS A 24 4.19 -0.26 17.25
N PRO A 25 4.96 -1.20 16.69
CA PRO A 25 6.33 -1.45 17.14
C PRO A 25 7.28 -0.37 16.59
N VAL A 26 8.03 0.28 17.49
CA VAL A 26 8.94 1.38 17.15
C VAL A 26 10.36 1.00 17.53
N LEU A 27 11.34 1.21 16.64
CA LEU A 27 12.76 0.92 16.84
C LEU A 27 13.00 -0.52 17.36
N SER A 28 12.16 -1.45 16.92
CA SER A 28 12.13 -2.83 17.41
C SER A 28 12.72 -3.80 16.39
N THR A 29 13.17 -4.96 16.85
CA THR A 29 13.80 -5.97 15.99
C THR A 29 13.25 -7.36 16.28
N ASN A 30 13.09 -8.18 15.24
CA ASN A 30 12.51 -9.51 15.32
C ASN A 30 11.11 -9.47 15.95
N VAL A 31 10.18 -8.88 15.21
CA VAL A 31 8.79 -8.68 15.59
C VAL A 31 7.92 -9.63 14.79
N THR A 32 7.11 -10.42 15.45
CA THR A 32 6.12 -11.28 14.81
C THR A 32 4.71 -10.88 15.26
N VAL A 33 3.85 -10.58 14.30
CA VAL A 33 2.42 -10.35 14.48
C VAL A 33 1.70 -11.44 13.71
N ARG A 34 1.02 -12.35 14.39
CA ARG A 34 0.35 -13.46 13.71
C ARG A 34 -0.97 -13.85 14.32
N ARG A 35 -1.90 -14.29 13.48
CA ARG A 35 -3.26 -14.68 13.88
C ARG A 35 -3.96 -13.60 14.70
N VAL A 36 -3.74 -12.34 14.32
CA VAL A 36 -4.39 -11.18 14.93
C VAL A 36 -5.55 -10.75 14.04
N SER A 37 -6.67 -10.39 14.66
CA SER A 37 -7.82 -9.81 13.98
C SER A 37 -8.05 -8.39 14.48
N ILE A 38 -8.05 -7.42 13.58
CA ILE A 38 -8.30 -6.01 13.88
C ILE A 38 -9.62 -5.59 13.24
N PHE A 39 -10.48 -4.99 14.05
CA PHE A 39 -11.73 -4.38 13.61
C PHE A 39 -11.90 -3.02 14.31
N SER A 40 -11.51 -1.95 13.63
CA SER A 40 -11.41 -0.63 14.24
C SER A 40 -11.52 0.48 13.19
N HIS A 41 -12.66 1.18 13.17
CA HIS A 41 -13.04 2.16 12.14
C HIS A 41 -13.06 3.59 12.67
N GLY A 42 -11.93 4.12 13.05
CA GLY A 42 -11.73 5.53 13.36
C GLY A 42 -10.82 6.21 12.33
N PRO A 43 -10.67 7.53 12.35
CA PRO A 43 -9.97 8.30 11.31
C PRO A 43 -8.45 8.08 11.26
N ASN A 44 -7.86 7.49 12.28
CA ASN A 44 -6.44 7.13 12.36
C ASN A 44 -6.27 5.71 12.92
N ASN A 45 -7.17 4.81 12.55
CA ASN A 45 -7.14 3.44 13.02
C ASN A 45 -6.40 2.55 12.01
N ASP A 46 -5.08 2.76 11.92
CA ASP A 46 -4.18 1.88 11.19
C ASP A 46 -4.03 0.56 11.96
N GLY A 47 -3.98 -0.56 11.28
CA GLY A 47 -3.95 -1.88 11.93
C GLY A 47 -2.58 -2.25 12.48
N CYS A 48 -1.53 -2.14 11.67
CA CYS A 48 -0.16 -2.47 12.10
C CYS A 48 0.85 -1.53 11.46
N ASP A 49 1.58 -0.78 12.29
CA ASP A 49 2.49 0.28 11.90
C ASP A 49 3.92 0.03 12.37
N PRO A 50 4.68 -0.87 11.73
CA PRO A 50 6.10 -1.00 12.04
C PRO A 50 6.83 0.30 11.70
N GLU A 51 7.44 0.95 12.71
CA GLU A 51 8.17 2.21 12.53
C GLU A 51 9.64 2.05 12.92
N SER A 52 10.55 2.38 12.00
CA SER A 52 12.00 2.25 12.21
C SER A 52 12.39 0.88 12.79
N SER A 53 11.69 -0.16 12.34
CA SER A 53 11.80 -1.52 12.87
C SER A 53 12.27 -2.49 11.78
N ARG A 54 12.96 -3.55 12.17
CA ARG A 54 13.53 -4.52 11.23
C ARG A 54 13.22 -5.96 11.59
N ASP A 55 13.28 -6.81 10.55
CA ASP A 55 12.99 -8.25 10.70
C ASP A 55 11.58 -8.45 11.27
N VAL A 56 10.58 -7.90 10.56
CA VAL A 56 9.17 -7.91 10.97
C VAL A 56 8.40 -8.93 10.13
N LEU A 57 7.67 -9.82 10.77
CA LEU A 57 6.76 -10.76 10.13
C LEU A 57 5.32 -10.45 10.57
N ILE A 58 4.44 -10.22 9.59
CA ILE A 58 3.00 -10.06 9.77
C ILE A 58 2.34 -11.19 8.98
N GLU A 59 1.71 -12.14 9.66
CA GLU A 59 1.15 -13.31 8.98
C GLU A 59 -0.18 -13.80 9.56
N GLU A 60 -1.01 -14.37 8.70
CA GLU A 60 -2.29 -14.98 9.10
C GLU A 60 -3.20 -13.99 9.84
N CYS A 61 -3.12 -12.71 9.51
CA CYS A 61 -3.88 -11.64 10.14
C CYS A 61 -5.08 -11.21 9.30
N VAL A 62 -6.06 -10.61 9.97
CA VAL A 62 -7.22 -9.99 9.33
C VAL A 62 -7.30 -8.52 9.76
N PHE A 63 -7.30 -7.62 8.79
CA PHE A 63 -7.40 -6.18 8.98
C PHE A 63 -8.71 -5.67 8.39
N ASP A 64 -9.44 -4.91 9.19
CA ASP A 64 -10.70 -4.25 8.85
C ASP A 64 -10.70 -2.91 9.59
N THR A 65 -10.17 -1.87 8.93
CA THR A 65 -9.68 -0.64 9.57
C THR A 65 -10.32 0.61 8.99
N GLY A 66 -10.22 1.70 9.70
CA GLY A 66 -10.71 3.01 9.26
C GLY A 66 -9.63 3.86 8.58
N ASP A 67 -8.36 3.47 8.71
CA ASP A 67 -7.22 4.03 7.99
C ASP A 67 -6.43 2.87 7.35
N ASP A 68 -5.11 2.94 7.20
CA ASP A 68 -4.34 1.91 6.51
C ASP A 68 -4.38 0.55 7.26
N CYS A 69 -4.51 -0.57 6.55
CA CYS A 69 -4.46 -1.90 7.18
C CYS A 69 -3.06 -2.17 7.77
N ILE A 70 -2.02 -1.90 6.98
CA ILE A 70 -0.62 -1.97 7.41
C ILE A 70 0.07 -0.73 6.88
N ALA A 71 0.65 0.10 7.79
CA ALA A 71 1.39 1.30 7.41
C ALA A 71 2.83 1.26 7.93
N ILE A 72 3.77 0.93 7.05
CA ILE A 72 5.19 0.86 7.36
C ILE A 72 5.74 2.29 7.42
N LYS A 73 6.38 2.66 8.52
CA LYS A 73 6.86 4.00 8.81
C LYS A 73 8.33 3.99 9.22
N SER A 74 9.00 5.15 9.15
CA SER A 74 10.40 5.33 9.60
C SER A 74 10.67 6.76 10.05
N GLY A 75 9.71 7.32 10.77
CA GLY A 75 9.80 8.66 11.36
C GLY A 75 9.45 9.80 10.42
N ARG A 76 9.02 10.90 11.00
CA ARG A 76 8.49 12.07 10.30
C ARG A 76 9.50 13.21 10.25
N ASN A 77 9.78 13.72 9.05
CA ASN A 77 10.55 14.95 8.80
C ASN A 77 11.92 14.96 9.52
N ASN A 78 12.26 16.05 10.17
CA ASN A 78 13.55 16.23 10.85
C ASN A 78 13.79 15.22 11.98
N ASP A 79 12.75 14.80 12.68
CA ASP A 79 12.90 13.80 13.73
C ASP A 79 13.23 12.42 13.15
N GLY A 80 12.53 12.03 12.07
CA GLY A 80 12.86 10.80 11.34
C GLY A 80 14.31 10.80 10.82
N ARG A 81 14.76 11.91 10.22
CA ARG A 81 16.14 12.06 9.76
C ARG A 81 17.16 12.08 10.90
N ARG A 82 16.82 12.68 12.04
CA ARG A 82 17.68 12.69 13.23
C ARG A 82 17.87 11.29 13.81
N VAL A 83 16.82 10.47 13.82
CA VAL A 83 16.86 9.07 14.26
C VAL A 83 17.60 8.21 13.26
N ASP A 84 17.36 8.43 11.97
CA ASP A 84 18.01 7.79 10.82
C ASP A 84 18.05 6.26 10.90
N VAL A 85 16.92 5.67 11.27
CA VAL A 85 16.75 4.21 11.33
C VAL A 85 15.67 3.80 10.35
N PRO A 86 15.97 3.03 9.31
CA PRO A 86 14.98 2.57 8.35
C PRO A 86 14.07 1.50 8.95
N SER A 87 12.91 1.33 8.33
CA SER A 87 12.14 0.08 8.42
C SER A 87 12.60 -0.86 7.31
N GLU A 88 13.01 -2.08 7.66
CA GLU A 88 13.57 -3.01 6.68
C GLU A 88 13.32 -4.49 6.99
N ASN A 89 13.38 -5.32 5.94
CA ASN A 89 13.15 -6.75 6.02
C ASN A 89 11.76 -7.07 6.61
N ILE A 90 10.73 -6.56 5.97
CA ILE A 90 9.34 -6.71 6.42
C ILE A 90 8.62 -7.69 5.50
N VAL A 91 8.05 -8.73 6.07
CA VAL A 91 7.26 -9.73 5.37
C VAL A 91 5.81 -9.65 5.83
N VAL A 92 4.90 -9.46 4.88
CA VAL A 92 3.44 -9.55 5.08
C VAL A 92 2.95 -10.73 4.25
N ARG A 93 2.35 -11.73 4.90
CA ARG A 93 1.90 -12.91 4.17
C ARG A 93 0.64 -13.56 4.74
N ASN A 94 -0.05 -14.31 3.89
CA ASN A 94 -1.22 -15.13 4.27
C ASN A 94 -2.27 -14.32 5.05
N SER A 95 -2.42 -13.03 4.74
CA SER A 95 -3.26 -12.11 5.48
C SER A 95 -4.38 -11.55 4.61
N THR A 96 -5.44 -11.11 5.25
CA THR A 96 -6.61 -10.54 4.60
C THR A 96 -6.77 -9.08 5.00
N MET A 97 -6.85 -8.19 4.01
CA MET A 97 -7.16 -6.78 4.16
C MET A 97 -8.56 -6.52 3.61
N LYS A 98 -9.39 -5.89 4.44
CA LYS A 98 -10.75 -5.49 4.10
C LYS A 98 -10.83 -3.99 3.93
N ASP A 99 -11.61 -3.29 4.77
CA ASP A 99 -11.73 -1.84 4.70
C ASP A 99 -10.43 -1.15 5.11
N GLY A 100 -10.18 0.03 4.55
CA GLY A 100 -9.02 0.87 4.89
C GLY A 100 -8.53 1.75 3.74
N HIS A 101 -7.64 2.70 4.04
CA HIS A 101 -7.06 3.58 3.02
C HIS A 101 -5.97 2.90 2.16
N GLY A 102 -5.47 1.75 2.61
CA GLY A 102 -4.54 0.92 1.84
C GLY A 102 -4.28 -0.42 2.49
N GLY A 103 -4.09 -1.48 1.70
CA GLY A 103 -3.80 -2.81 2.20
C GLY A 103 -2.40 -2.89 2.80
N VAL A 104 -1.37 -2.57 2.01
CA VAL A 104 0.00 -2.37 2.48
C VAL A 104 0.48 -1.00 2.02
N VAL A 105 0.90 -0.19 2.98
CA VAL A 105 1.25 1.21 2.77
C VAL A 105 2.67 1.48 3.27
N LEU A 106 3.44 2.24 2.50
CA LEU A 106 4.74 2.78 2.87
C LEU A 106 4.59 4.29 3.06
N GLY A 107 4.78 4.74 4.30
CA GLY A 107 4.65 6.17 4.67
C GLY A 107 3.30 6.51 5.35
N SER A 108 2.97 7.82 5.47
CA SER A 108 3.74 8.96 4.98
C SER A 108 4.99 9.26 5.82
N GLU A 109 5.08 8.84 7.06
CA GLU A 109 6.25 9.00 7.94
C GLU A 109 7.38 8.08 7.47
N CYS A 110 8.14 8.50 6.46
CA CYS A 110 9.16 7.65 5.80
C CYS A 110 10.55 8.31 5.73
N SER A 111 10.82 9.30 6.56
CA SER A 111 12.06 10.11 6.48
C SER A 111 13.34 9.31 6.79
N GLY A 112 13.24 8.21 7.53
CA GLY A 112 14.33 7.27 7.79
C GLY A 112 14.48 6.15 6.74
N SER A 113 13.67 6.20 5.66
CA SER A 113 13.64 5.21 4.57
C SER A 113 12.96 3.87 4.91
N ILE A 114 12.47 3.19 3.88
CA ILE A 114 11.81 1.88 3.99
C ILE A 114 12.33 1.00 2.86
N ARG A 115 12.76 -0.23 3.17
CA ARG A 115 13.30 -1.12 2.15
C ARG A 115 13.10 -2.61 2.46
N ASN A 116 13.20 -3.42 1.41
CA ASN A 116 13.08 -4.88 1.51
C ASN A 116 11.73 -5.28 2.12
N VAL A 117 10.64 -4.90 1.46
CA VAL A 117 9.27 -5.24 1.86
C VAL A 117 8.72 -6.31 0.93
N PHE A 118 8.21 -7.37 1.50
CA PHE A 118 7.67 -8.52 0.78
C PHE A 118 6.22 -8.75 1.18
N VAL A 119 5.32 -8.71 0.20
CA VAL A 119 3.88 -8.97 0.38
C VAL A 119 3.51 -10.20 -0.44
N GLU A 120 3.06 -11.25 0.20
CA GLU A 120 2.79 -12.50 -0.52
C GLU A 120 1.57 -13.28 0.00
N ASN A 121 0.89 -13.95 -0.91
CA ASN A 121 -0.24 -14.83 -0.58
C ASN A 121 -1.34 -14.10 0.21
N CYS A 122 -1.63 -12.84 -0.12
CA CYS A 122 -2.62 -12.03 0.56
C CYS A 122 -3.91 -11.89 -0.26
N THR A 123 -4.99 -11.62 0.44
CA THR A 123 -6.28 -11.24 -0.15
C THR A 123 -6.64 -9.83 0.27
N MET A 124 -7.04 -8.99 -0.69
CA MET A 124 -7.43 -7.60 -0.48
C MET A 124 -8.77 -7.39 -1.18
N ASP A 125 -9.87 -7.26 -0.44
CA ASP A 125 -11.20 -7.25 -1.04
C ASP A 125 -12.21 -6.46 -0.20
N SER A 126 -12.43 -5.21 -0.62
CA SER A 126 -13.54 -4.41 -0.12
C SER A 126 -13.79 -3.20 -1.04
N PRO A 127 -15.05 -2.79 -1.23
CA PRO A 127 -15.38 -1.51 -1.86
C PRO A 127 -14.92 -0.29 -1.05
N ASN A 128 -14.55 -0.48 0.21
CA ASN A 128 -14.05 0.55 1.12
C ASN A 128 -12.53 0.40 1.40
N LEU A 129 -11.84 -0.46 0.67
CA LEU A 129 -10.38 -0.50 0.63
C LEU A 129 -9.93 0.37 -0.55
N ASP A 130 -9.31 1.50 -0.28
CA ASP A 130 -8.98 2.43 -1.36
C ASP A 130 -7.95 1.84 -2.32
N ARG A 131 -6.87 1.26 -1.81
CA ARG A 131 -5.71 0.81 -2.61
C ARG A 131 -5.12 -0.50 -2.09
N ALA A 132 -4.57 -1.31 -2.96
CA ALA A 132 -3.92 -2.55 -2.53
C ALA A 132 -2.49 -2.29 -2.02
N LEU A 133 -1.64 -1.66 -2.82
CA LEU A 133 -0.28 -1.25 -2.45
C LEU A 133 -0.15 0.27 -2.64
N ARG A 134 0.31 0.95 -1.60
CA ARG A 134 0.37 2.41 -1.59
C ARG A 134 1.68 2.95 -1.06
N PHE A 135 2.23 3.96 -1.74
CA PHE A 135 3.38 4.76 -1.30
C PHE A 135 2.93 6.20 -1.10
N LYS A 136 3.21 6.75 0.08
CA LYS A 136 2.90 8.14 0.44
C LYS A 136 4.17 8.85 0.87
N SER A 137 4.55 9.93 0.18
CA SER A 137 5.63 10.81 0.60
C SER A 137 5.45 12.20 0.01
N ASN A 138 6.36 13.10 0.33
CA ASN A 138 6.43 14.46 -0.21
C ASN A 138 7.84 15.05 -0.01
N ALA A 139 8.07 16.28 -0.47
CA ALA A 139 9.37 16.93 -0.37
C ALA A 139 9.79 17.32 1.07
N GLN A 140 8.93 17.25 2.06
CA GLN A 140 9.29 17.41 3.48
C GLN A 140 9.66 16.10 4.15
N ARG A 141 8.96 15.01 3.77
CA ARG A 141 9.24 13.65 4.27
C ARG A 141 10.54 13.12 3.69
N GLY A 142 10.67 13.17 2.38
CA GLY A 142 11.78 12.52 1.67
C GLY A 142 11.75 11.01 1.80
N GLY A 143 12.93 10.44 2.04
CA GLY A 143 13.13 9.01 2.25
C GLY A 143 13.28 8.21 0.96
N HIS A 144 13.92 7.05 1.08
CA HIS A 144 14.04 6.06 0.02
C HIS A 144 13.09 4.91 0.32
N LEU A 145 12.14 4.68 -0.59
CA LEU A 145 11.16 3.59 -0.53
C LEU A 145 11.53 2.61 -1.65
N GLU A 146 12.22 1.53 -1.32
CA GLU A 146 12.85 0.71 -2.35
C GLU A 146 12.82 -0.80 -2.03
N ASN A 147 12.96 -1.61 -3.08
CA ASN A 147 12.95 -3.08 -2.99
C ASN A 147 11.63 -3.58 -2.38
N VAL A 148 10.52 -3.30 -3.05
CA VAL A 148 9.18 -3.72 -2.63
C VAL A 148 8.63 -4.76 -3.61
N PHE A 149 8.29 -5.92 -3.10
CA PHE A 149 7.88 -7.07 -3.88
C PHE A 149 6.49 -7.54 -3.42
N MET A 150 5.53 -7.53 -4.33
CA MET A 150 4.20 -8.07 -4.08
C MET A 150 3.92 -9.22 -5.05
N ARG A 151 3.63 -10.41 -4.53
CA ARG A 151 3.40 -11.58 -5.36
C ARG A 151 2.25 -12.47 -4.86
N ASN A 152 1.60 -13.15 -5.81
CA ASN A 152 0.48 -14.04 -5.51
C ASN A 152 -0.58 -13.37 -4.61
N VAL A 153 -1.05 -12.19 -5.03
CA VAL A 153 -2.06 -11.43 -4.30
C VAL A 153 -3.36 -11.41 -5.09
N ARG A 154 -4.45 -11.69 -4.40
CA ARG A 154 -5.80 -11.65 -4.97
C ARG A 154 -6.49 -10.38 -4.50
N VAL A 155 -6.73 -9.49 -5.44
CA VAL A 155 -7.49 -8.26 -5.23
C VAL A 155 -8.90 -8.49 -5.76
N GLY A 156 -9.86 -8.67 -4.86
CA GLY A 156 -11.26 -8.80 -5.25
C GLY A 156 -11.79 -7.46 -5.75
N GLN A 157 -11.70 -6.45 -4.89
CA GLN A 157 -12.08 -5.07 -5.20
C GLN A 157 -11.23 -4.08 -4.39
N VAL A 158 -10.91 -2.93 -5.02
CA VAL A 158 -10.44 -1.72 -4.34
C VAL A 158 -11.13 -0.50 -4.95
N ALA A 159 -11.23 0.59 -4.18
CA ALA A 159 -11.98 1.77 -4.55
C ALA A 159 -11.26 2.69 -5.54
N GLU A 160 -9.91 2.70 -5.58
CA GLU A 160 -9.15 3.64 -6.40
C GLU A 160 -8.15 2.97 -7.34
N ALA A 161 -7.14 2.26 -6.83
CA ALA A 161 -6.09 1.65 -7.65
C ALA A 161 -5.42 0.45 -6.99
N VAL A 162 -4.85 -0.44 -7.80
CA VAL A 162 -4.04 -1.55 -7.29
C VAL A 162 -2.70 -1.05 -6.77
N LEU A 163 -1.97 -0.25 -7.55
CA LEU A 163 -0.72 0.40 -7.14
C LEU A 163 -0.88 1.92 -7.16
N THR A 164 -0.65 2.53 -6.02
CA THR A 164 -0.58 3.99 -5.88
C THR A 164 0.81 4.41 -5.41
N ILE A 165 1.42 5.38 -6.10
CA ILE A 165 2.62 6.09 -5.66
C ILE A 165 2.28 7.57 -5.70
N ASP A 166 2.10 8.18 -4.53
CA ASP A 166 1.76 9.59 -4.41
C ASP A 166 2.85 10.35 -3.65
N LEU A 167 3.71 11.03 -4.40
CA LEU A 167 4.76 11.90 -3.85
C LEU A 167 4.31 13.35 -3.72
N LEU A 168 3.05 13.64 -4.06
CA LEU A 168 2.40 14.93 -3.82
C LEU A 168 1.47 14.88 -2.60
N TYR A 169 1.66 13.89 -1.72
CA TYR A 169 0.86 13.72 -0.52
C TYR A 169 1.02 14.91 0.44
N GLU A 170 -0.08 15.41 1.02
CA GLU A 170 -0.10 16.58 1.94
C GLU A 170 0.66 17.81 1.39
N GLU A 171 1.88 18.08 1.87
CA GLU A 171 2.68 19.26 1.52
C GLU A 171 3.21 19.24 0.07
N GLY A 172 3.12 18.09 -0.60
CA GLY A 172 3.49 17.93 -2.01
C GLY A 172 4.97 18.22 -2.30
N ALA A 173 5.23 18.98 -3.37
CA ALA A 173 6.58 19.31 -3.81
C ALA A 173 7.28 20.42 -2.97
N LYS A 174 6.68 20.83 -1.86
CA LYS A 174 7.23 21.93 -1.03
C LYS A 174 8.17 21.37 0.04
N GLY A 175 9.48 21.46 -0.17
CA GLY A 175 10.49 20.99 0.78
C GLY A 175 11.83 20.71 0.09
N ASP A 176 12.83 20.36 0.88
CA ASP A 176 14.22 20.21 0.45
C ASP A 176 14.65 18.74 0.36
N PHE A 177 13.74 17.81 0.52
CA PHE A 177 14.01 16.37 0.61
C PHE A 177 13.18 15.59 -0.40
N PRO A 178 13.51 15.64 -1.70
CA PRO A 178 12.78 14.87 -2.70
C PRO A 178 12.89 13.36 -2.41
N PRO A 179 11.75 12.63 -2.37
CA PRO A 179 11.77 11.20 -2.11
C PRO A 179 12.24 10.40 -3.32
N VAL A 180 12.68 9.16 -3.05
CA VAL A 180 13.04 8.16 -4.06
C VAL A 180 12.18 6.92 -3.88
N VAL A 181 11.50 6.50 -4.94
CA VAL A 181 10.76 5.23 -5.03
C VAL A 181 11.34 4.43 -6.19
N ARG A 182 11.86 3.24 -5.93
CA ARG A 182 12.46 2.41 -6.99
C ARG A 182 12.47 0.92 -6.67
N ASN A 183 12.63 0.12 -7.72
CA ASN A 183 12.62 -1.35 -7.67
C ASN A 183 11.36 -1.88 -6.99
N ILE A 184 10.23 -1.64 -7.65
CA ILE A 184 8.90 -2.09 -7.22
C ILE A 184 8.45 -3.20 -8.17
N GLN A 185 8.15 -4.37 -7.65
CA GLN A 185 7.77 -5.51 -8.47
C GLN A 185 6.44 -6.11 -8.00
N LEU A 186 5.51 -6.22 -8.93
CA LEU A 186 4.23 -6.90 -8.77
C LEU A 186 4.23 -8.14 -9.67
N ASP A 187 4.05 -9.33 -9.11
CA ASP A 187 4.04 -10.58 -9.85
C ASP A 187 2.87 -11.48 -9.42
N ASP A 188 2.20 -12.10 -10.37
CA ASP A 188 0.99 -12.92 -10.14
C ASP A 188 -0.07 -12.18 -9.30
N ILE A 189 -0.47 -11.00 -9.78
CA ILE A 189 -1.57 -10.23 -9.20
C ILE A 189 -2.83 -10.48 -10.02
N VAL A 190 -3.92 -10.80 -9.34
CA VAL A 190 -5.24 -10.88 -9.97
C VAL A 190 -6.18 -9.89 -9.31
N SER A 191 -6.60 -8.87 -10.05
CA SER A 191 -7.64 -7.93 -9.62
C SER A 191 -8.94 -8.21 -10.37
N GLN A 192 -10.05 -8.27 -9.62
CA GLN A 192 -11.38 -8.49 -10.22
C GLN A 192 -12.12 -7.19 -10.48
N HIS A 193 -11.90 -6.17 -9.65
CA HIS A 193 -12.53 -4.86 -9.83
C HIS A 193 -11.69 -3.78 -9.16
N SER A 194 -11.03 -2.96 -9.98
CA SER A 194 -10.27 -1.81 -9.53
C SER A 194 -10.41 -0.71 -10.58
N PRO A 195 -10.71 0.54 -10.22
CA PRO A 195 -10.84 1.61 -11.21
C PRO A 195 -9.60 1.73 -12.09
N ARG A 196 -8.40 1.66 -11.49
CA ARG A 196 -7.10 1.72 -12.18
C ARG A 196 -6.16 0.62 -11.71
N VAL A 197 -5.22 0.27 -12.55
CA VAL A 197 -4.04 -0.51 -12.14
C VAL A 197 -3.02 0.40 -11.46
N LEU A 198 -2.77 1.58 -12.06
CA LEU A 198 -1.74 2.52 -11.62
C LEU A 198 -2.32 3.92 -11.32
N TYR A 199 -1.92 4.46 -10.17
CA TYR A 199 -2.06 5.88 -9.85
C TYR A 199 -0.73 6.41 -9.32
N ILE A 200 0.06 7.05 -10.20
CA ILE A 200 1.44 7.46 -9.94
C ILE A 200 1.57 8.97 -10.14
N ARG A 201 1.94 9.69 -9.09
CA ARG A 201 2.19 11.12 -9.10
C ARG A 201 3.53 11.46 -8.46
N GLY A 202 4.50 11.78 -9.28
CA GLY A 202 5.76 12.38 -8.87
C GLY A 202 5.80 13.90 -9.13
N PHE A 203 6.98 14.48 -8.95
CA PHE A 203 7.28 15.88 -9.24
C PHE A 203 8.76 16.04 -9.63
N ASP A 204 9.13 17.18 -10.17
CA ASP A 204 10.52 17.46 -10.58
C ASP A 204 11.49 17.36 -9.39
N GLY A 205 12.51 16.53 -9.53
CA GLY A 205 13.51 16.25 -8.50
C GLY A 205 13.23 15.01 -7.65
N ALA A 206 11.99 14.51 -7.58
CA ALA A 206 11.70 13.20 -7.01
C ALA A 206 11.99 12.08 -8.03
N VAL A 207 12.29 10.88 -7.53
CA VAL A 207 12.55 9.72 -8.38
C VAL A 207 11.48 8.66 -8.16
N ILE A 208 10.79 8.28 -9.23
CA ILE A 208 9.94 7.08 -9.31
C ILE A 208 10.46 6.28 -10.50
N ASP A 209 11.08 5.12 -10.26
CA ASP A 209 11.71 4.36 -11.33
C ASP A 209 11.73 2.85 -11.06
N ASP A 210 12.02 2.07 -12.10
CA ASP A 210 12.13 0.61 -12.05
C ASP A 210 10.90 -0.06 -11.42
N ILE A 211 9.73 0.17 -12.03
CA ILE A 211 8.48 -0.50 -11.68
C ILE A 211 8.26 -1.64 -12.68
N ARG A 212 8.08 -2.84 -12.18
CA ARG A 212 7.79 -4.03 -12.98
C ARG A 212 6.49 -4.68 -12.55
N ILE A 213 5.62 -4.97 -13.51
CA ILE A 213 4.41 -5.76 -13.32
C ILE A 213 4.47 -6.97 -14.24
N ALA A 214 4.36 -8.17 -13.68
CA ALA A 214 4.47 -9.40 -14.45
C ALA A 214 3.36 -10.40 -14.12
N HIS A 215 3.03 -11.29 -15.07
CA HIS A 215 2.12 -12.44 -14.94
C HIS A 215 0.80 -12.09 -14.26
N SER A 216 0.24 -10.91 -14.55
CA SER A 216 -0.87 -10.34 -13.79
C SER A 216 -2.09 -10.06 -14.66
N THR A 217 -3.27 -10.12 -14.05
CA THR A 217 -4.54 -9.87 -14.73
C THR A 217 -5.39 -8.89 -13.94
N PHE A 218 -5.82 -7.82 -14.58
CA PHE A 218 -6.66 -6.78 -14.00
C PHE A 218 -7.97 -6.70 -14.78
N ASN A 219 -9.06 -7.09 -14.15
CA ASN A 219 -10.39 -7.15 -14.75
C ASN A 219 -11.25 -5.97 -14.33
N ASN A 220 -12.20 -5.59 -15.19
CA ASN A 220 -13.17 -4.53 -14.95
C ASN A 220 -12.53 -3.18 -14.58
N VAL A 221 -11.44 -2.83 -15.25
CA VAL A 221 -10.81 -1.51 -15.13
C VAL A 221 -11.72 -0.47 -15.78
N THR A 222 -12.02 0.61 -15.06
CA THR A 222 -13.02 1.61 -15.47
C THR A 222 -12.45 2.96 -15.80
N GLU A 223 -11.24 3.26 -15.36
CA GLU A 223 -10.63 4.58 -15.47
C GLU A 223 -9.24 4.51 -16.10
N THR A 224 -8.82 5.63 -16.69
CA THR A 224 -7.49 5.78 -17.29
C THR A 224 -6.42 5.81 -16.21
N GLU A 225 -5.28 5.19 -16.48
CA GLU A 225 -4.09 5.24 -15.64
C GLU A 225 -3.60 6.68 -15.44
N VAL A 226 -3.13 7.00 -14.25
CA VAL A 226 -2.45 8.25 -13.95
C VAL A 226 -0.98 7.96 -13.75
N VAL A 227 -0.13 8.52 -14.63
CA VAL A 227 1.34 8.38 -14.53
C VAL A 227 1.97 9.73 -14.83
N GLN A 228 2.57 10.33 -13.79
CA GLN A 228 3.19 11.65 -13.85
C GLN A 228 4.57 11.63 -13.19
N HIS A 229 5.60 12.17 -13.85
CA HIS A 229 6.97 12.23 -13.38
C HIS A 229 7.50 10.88 -12.88
N ALA A 230 7.31 9.83 -13.69
CA ALA A 230 7.83 8.49 -13.44
C ALA A 230 8.77 8.08 -14.57
N GLY A 231 9.80 7.30 -14.21
CA GLY A 231 10.74 6.68 -15.14
C GLY A 231 10.20 5.36 -15.72
N ALA A 232 11.00 4.32 -15.70
CA ALA A 232 10.68 3.06 -16.35
C ALA A 232 9.56 2.29 -15.63
N ILE A 233 8.48 1.99 -16.37
CA ILE A 233 7.41 1.07 -15.95
C ILE A 233 7.32 -0.02 -17.01
N THR A 234 7.52 -1.27 -16.63
CA THR A 234 7.52 -2.41 -17.55
C THR A 234 6.41 -3.40 -17.23
N PHE A 235 5.77 -3.91 -18.28
CA PHE A 235 4.72 -4.93 -18.21
C PHE A 235 5.20 -6.18 -18.93
N HIS A 236 5.11 -7.34 -18.29
CA HIS A 236 5.47 -8.63 -18.87
C HIS A 236 4.37 -9.67 -18.61
N HIS A 237 3.73 -10.18 -19.66
CA HIS A 237 2.58 -11.08 -19.55
C HIS A 237 1.45 -10.52 -18.68
N VAL A 238 1.04 -9.28 -18.95
CA VAL A 238 -0.02 -8.59 -18.22
C VAL A 238 -1.25 -8.43 -19.11
N SER A 239 -2.43 -8.69 -18.54
CA SER A 239 -3.71 -8.43 -19.16
C SER A 239 -4.48 -7.36 -18.38
N ILE A 240 -4.87 -6.28 -19.05
CA ILE A 240 -5.73 -5.23 -18.49
C ILE A 240 -7.04 -5.24 -19.27
N ASN A 241 -8.11 -5.64 -18.62
CA ASN A 241 -9.42 -5.84 -19.22
C ASN A 241 -10.37 -4.74 -18.74
N PRO A 242 -10.79 -3.80 -19.63
CA PRO A 242 -11.73 -2.76 -19.26
C PRO A 242 -13.10 -3.32 -18.91
N ALA A 243 -13.84 -2.63 -18.07
CA ALA A 243 -15.22 -2.96 -17.77
C ALA A 243 -16.06 -2.87 -19.06
N LYS A 244 -16.91 -3.86 -19.28
CA LYS A 244 -17.85 -3.81 -20.42
C LYS A 244 -18.77 -2.59 -20.25
N SER A 245 -18.82 -1.69 -21.24
CA SER A 245 -19.78 -0.60 -21.23
C SER A 245 -21.19 -1.17 -21.11
N LYS A 246 -21.97 -0.70 -20.15
CA LYS A 246 -23.40 -1.01 -20.10
C LYS A 246 -23.99 -0.46 -21.40
N ARG A 247 -24.34 -1.33 -22.38
CA ARG A 247 -25.14 -0.92 -23.52
C ARG A 247 -26.41 -0.29 -22.94
N SER A 248 -26.67 0.97 -23.26
CA SER A 248 -27.96 1.60 -22.98
C SER A 248 -29.04 0.84 -23.73
N LEU A 249 -29.89 0.14 -23.01
CA LEU A 249 -31.09 -0.54 -23.56
C LEU A 249 -32.21 0.46 -23.94
N ASN A 250 -31.86 1.69 -24.29
CA ASN A 250 -32.80 2.73 -24.71
C ASN A 250 -32.54 3.11 -26.17
N SER A 251 -32.72 2.16 -27.09
CA SER A 251 -33.08 2.50 -28.45
C SER A 251 -34.60 2.33 -28.57
N PRO A 252 -35.35 3.40 -28.89
CA PRO A 252 -36.77 3.22 -29.18
C PRO A 252 -36.94 2.31 -30.42
N PRO A 253 -38.00 1.50 -30.47
CA PRO A 253 -38.26 0.65 -31.63
C PRO A 253 -38.43 1.53 -32.89
N PRO A 254 -38.02 1.04 -34.09
CA PRO A 254 -38.23 1.76 -35.32
C PRO A 254 -39.73 1.98 -35.55
N PRO A 255 -40.13 3.10 -36.16
CA PRO A 255 -41.54 3.37 -36.47
C PRO A 255 -42.04 2.30 -37.43
N SER A 256 -43.18 1.70 -37.09
CA SER A 256 -43.91 0.78 -37.98
C SER A 256 -44.42 1.55 -39.20
N LEU A 257 -44.08 1.05 -40.40
CA LEU A 257 -44.69 1.47 -41.69
C LEU A 257 -46.12 0.97 -41.76
#